data_64f3ef6f274102bebcf97adcaa3ac2e9
#
_entry.id   64f3ef6f274102bebcf97adcaa3ac2e9
#
_cell.length_a   1.000
_cell.length_b   1.000
_cell.length_c   1.000
_cell.angle_alpha   90.00
_cell.angle_beta   90.00
_cell.angle_gamma   90.00
#
_symmetry.space_group_name_H-M   'P 1'
#
loop_
_entity.id
_entity.type
_entity.pdbx_description
1 polymer ?
#
loop_
_entity_poly.entity_id
_entity_poly.type
_entity_poly.pdbx_seq_one_letter_code
_entity_poly.pdbx_strand_id
1 'polypeptide(L)'
;MTFSTATIQGYVTFMKSSVTPKNRSVVNMLLSVPNKRENGLTADTYKVSVWDAQALAAAQYISAERKQIITCSGTLTLDEYSVKQGKPMMRLDFASILDYGNAKTGMSNNSDKQKFVNMIEKMEDAKDKATEVKAKVANKK
;
A
#
# COMPACT_ATOMS: atom_id res chain seq x y z
N MET A 1 18.19 19.28 5.30
CA MET A 1 16.89 18.65 5.66
C MET A 1 17.15 17.28 6.27
N THR A 2 16.56 17.03 7.42
CA THR A 2 16.69 15.74 8.08
C THR A 2 15.32 15.04 8.10
N PHE A 3 15.35 13.72 7.97
CA PHE A 3 14.14 12.91 8.07
C PHE A 3 14.48 11.54 8.63
N SER A 4 13.49 10.92 9.24
CA SER A 4 13.63 9.58 9.80
C SER A 4 13.20 8.56 8.76
N THR A 5 13.98 7.49 8.60
CA THR A 5 13.60 6.35 7.78
C THR A 5 13.51 5.11 8.65
N ALA A 6 12.68 4.17 8.21
CA ALA A 6 12.54 2.90 8.91
C ALA A 6 12.24 1.78 7.92
N THR A 7 12.63 0.57 8.29
CA THR A 7 12.28 -0.65 7.58
C THR A 7 11.42 -1.49 8.52
N ILE A 8 10.26 -1.89 8.03
CA ILE A 8 9.27 -2.63 8.81
C ILE A 8 8.91 -3.91 8.08
N GLN A 9 8.88 -5.00 8.82
CA GLN A 9 8.37 -6.28 8.34
C GLN A 9 7.15 -6.66 9.17
N GLY A 10 6.04 -6.96 8.52
CA GLY A 10 4.81 -7.29 9.24
C GLY A 10 3.76 -7.91 8.33
N TYR A 11 2.66 -8.30 8.97
CA TYR A 11 1.49 -8.87 8.27
C TYR A 11 0.60 -7.76 7.73
N VAL A 12 0.18 -7.89 6.49
CA VAL A 12 -0.80 -6.98 5.90
C VAL A 12 -2.18 -7.37 6.43
N THR A 13 -2.79 -6.47 7.20
CA THR A 13 -4.12 -6.69 7.77
C THR A 13 -5.22 -5.91 7.08
N PHE A 14 -4.84 -4.87 6.33
CA PHE A 14 -5.76 -4.04 5.57
C PHE A 14 -5.03 -3.46 4.38
N MET A 15 -5.74 -3.30 3.27
CA MET A 15 -5.19 -2.68 2.07
C MET A 15 -6.31 -2.00 1.28
N LYS A 16 -6.06 -0.77 0.86
CA LYS A 16 -6.99 -0.02 0.02
C LYS A 16 -6.23 0.68 -1.10
N SER A 17 -6.63 0.42 -2.34
CA SER A 17 -6.11 1.10 -3.51
C SER A 17 -7.00 2.27 -3.87
N SER A 18 -6.41 3.39 -4.25
CA SER A 18 -7.17 4.55 -4.71
C SER A 18 -6.36 5.38 -5.71
N VAL A 19 -7.06 6.29 -6.38
CA VAL A 19 -6.44 7.25 -7.30
C VAL A 19 -6.76 8.64 -6.75
N THR A 20 -5.73 9.45 -6.57
CA THR A 20 -5.89 10.79 -6.04
C THR A 20 -6.51 11.74 -7.07
N PRO A 21 -7.03 12.91 -6.65
CA PRO A 21 -7.50 13.94 -7.61
C PRO A 21 -6.45 14.38 -8.61
N LYS A 22 -5.17 14.24 -8.29
CA LYS A 22 -4.06 14.53 -9.21
C LYS A 22 -3.70 13.34 -10.11
N ASN A 23 -4.56 12.33 -10.15
CA ASN A 23 -4.40 11.13 -10.98
C ASN A 23 -3.16 10.30 -10.63
N ARG A 24 -2.81 10.24 -9.35
CA ARG A 24 -1.73 9.39 -8.85
C ARG A 24 -2.31 8.17 -8.17
N SER A 25 -1.71 7.00 -8.41
CA SER A 25 -2.07 5.76 -7.74
C SER A 25 -1.45 5.71 -6.35
N VAL A 26 -2.24 5.32 -5.38
CA VAL A 26 -1.77 5.12 -4.00
C VAL A 26 -2.41 3.87 -3.42
N VAL A 27 -1.61 3.10 -2.67
CA VAL A 27 -2.11 1.99 -1.87
C VAL A 27 -1.78 2.29 -0.42
N ASN A 28 -2.80 2.30 0.41
CA ASN A 28 -2.66 2.47 1.85
C ASN A 28 -2.87 1.11 2.51
N MET A 29 -1.95 0.75 3.38
CA MET A 29 -1.95 -0.54 4.05
C MET A 29 -1.79 -0.36 5.55
N LEU A 30 -2.27 -1.34 6.30
CA LEU A 30 -1.94 -1.49 7.71
C LEU A 30 -1.08 -2.75 7.86
N LEU A 31 0.07 -2.58 8.49
CA LEU A 31 0.98 -3.68 8.82
C LEU A 31 0.94 -3.94 10.31
N SER A 32 0.72 -5.18 10.67
CA SER A 32 0.75 -5.63 12.05
C SER A 32 2.10 -6.30 12.32
N VAL A 33 2.82 -5.78 13.29
CA VAL A 33 4.13 -6.30 13.70
C VAL A 33 3.97 -6.89 15.09
N PRO A 34 3.98 -8.24 15.23
CA PRO A 34 3.90 -8.87 16.54
C PRO A 34 5.12 -8.55 17.38
N ASN A 35 4.90 -8.09 18.59
CA ASN A 35 5.96 -7.80 19.55
C ASN A 35 5.70 -8.53 20.86
N LYS A 36 6.76 -9.12 21.40
CA LYS A 36 6.70 -9.74 22.72
C LYS A 36 6.95 -8.68 23.77
N ARG A 37 6.00 -8.50 24.68
CA ARG A 37 6.10 -7.55 25.80
C ARG A 37 5.87 -8.29 27.12
N GLU A 38 6.12 -7.62 28.23
CA GLU A 38 5.96 -8.20 29.56
C GLU A 38 4.59 -8.82 29.79
N ASN A 39 3.56 -8.23 29.21
CA ASN A 39 2.17 -8.70 29.34
C ASN A 39 1.76 -9.72 28.25
N GLY A 40 2.73 -10.28 27.54
CA GLY A 40 2.46 -11.26 26.48
C GLY A 40 2.67 -10.70 25.07
N LEU A 41 2.12 -11.40 24.08
CA LEU A 41 2.22 -11.00 22.69
C LEU A 41 1.24 -9.87 22.40
N THR A 42 1.74 -8.76 21.87
CA THR A 42 0.95 -7.65 21.37
C THR A 42 1.36 -7.39 19.93
N ALA A 43 0.61 -6.56 19.24
CA ALA A 43 0.95 -6.17 17.87
C ALA A 43 0.96 -4.65 17.77
N ASP A 44 2.00 -4.13 17.15
CA ASP A 44 2.05 -2.71 16.77
C ASP A 44 1.57 -2.59 15.33
N THR A 45 0.73 -1.61 15.07
CA THR A 45 0.18 -1.38 13.74
C THR A 45 0.79 -0.12 13.14
N TYR A 46 1.23 -0.24 11.90
CA TYR A 46 1.81 0.86 11.14
C TYR A 46 0.99 1.11 9.89
N LYS A 47 0.76 2.39 9.57
CA LYS A 47 0.21 2.77 8.28
C LYS A 47 1.34 2.84 7.26
N VAL A 48 1.12 2.30 6.08
CA VAL A 48 2.10 2.33 5.00
C VAL A 48 1.42 2.85 3.74
N SER A 49 2.02 3.86 3.13
CA SER A 49 1.55 4.41 1.86
C SER A 49 2.59 4.20 0.79
N VAL A 50 2.19 3.56 -0.30
CA VAL A 50 3.04 3.36 -1.48
C VAL A 50 2.39 4.05 -2.68
N TRP A 51 3.19 4.61 -3.55
CA TRP A 51 2.73 5.47 -4.64
C TRP A 51 3.17 4.97 -6.01
N ASP A 52 2.39 5.32 -7.03
CA ASP A 52 2.70 5.12 -8.45
C ASP A 52 3.08 3.67 -8.77
N ALA A 53 4.28 3.39 -9.27
CA ALA A 53 4.72 2.05 -9.63
C ALA A 53 4.71 1.09 -8.44
N GLN A 54 5.08 1.56 -7.25
CA GLN A 54 5.02 0.75 -6.03
C GLN A 54 3.57 0.42 -5.65
N ALA A 55 2.64 1.36 -5.87
CA ALA A 55 1.22 1.13 -5.61
C ALA A 55 0.66 0.07 -6.57
N LEU A 56 1.01 0.14 -7.84
CA LEU A 56 0.58 -0.86 -8.83
C LEU A 56 1.08 -2.26 -8.45
N ALA A 57 2.37 -2.35 -8.09
CA ALA A 57 2.95 -3.62 -7.67
C ALA A 57 2.29 -4.15 -6.39
N ALA A 58 2.04 -3.28 -5.41
CA ALA A 58 1.37 -3.67 -4.18
C ALA A 58 -0.03 -4.24 -4.44
N ALA A 59 -0.81 -3.57 -5.29
CA ALA A 59 -2.16 -4.02 -5.63
C ALA A 59 -2.18 -5.42 -6.26
N GLN A 60 -1.10 -5.80 -6.92
CA GLN A 60 -1.01 -7.08 -7.61
C GLN A 60 -0.46 -8.21 -6.76
N TYR A 61 0.56 -7.92 -5.98
CA TYR A 61 1.31 -8.94 -5.25
C TYR A 61 0.88 -9.10 -3.80
N ILE A 62 0.17 -8.14 -3.25
CA ILE A 62 -0.19 -8.14 -1.83
C ILE A 62 -1.67 -8.43 -1.65
N SER A 63 -1.98 -9.32 -0.69
CA SER A 63 -3.35 -9.62 -0.31
C SER A 63 -3.47 -9.56 1.21
N ALA A 64 -4.37 -8.73 1.70
CA ALA A 64 -4.69 -8.63 3.11
C ALA A 64 -5.39 -9.90 3.61
N GLU A 65 -6.16 -10.57 2.76
CA GLU A 65 -6.86 -11.81 3.10
C GLU A 65 -5.92 -12.94 3.43
N ARG A 66 -4.76 -12.97 2.78
CA ARG A 66 -3.75 -14.01 2.99
C ARG A 66 -2.87 -13.73 4.20
N LYS A 67 -3.02 -12.59 4.85
CA LYS A 67 -2.14 -12.14 5.93
C LYS A 67 -0.68 -12.23 5.53
N GLN A 68 -0.40 -11.76 4.34
CA GLN A 68 0.93 -11.84 3.73
C GLN A 68 1.93 -11.00 4.53
N ILE A 69 3.13 -11.55 4.73
CA ILE A 69 4.22 -10.84 5.40
C ILE A 69 5.01 -10.09 4.33
N ILE A 70 5.14 -8.79 4.50
CA ILE A 70 5.93 -7.96 3.60
C ILE A 70 6.97 -7.16 4.38
N THR A 71 8.02 -6.75 3.67
CA THR A 71 9.03 -5.85 4.20
C THR A 71 9.02 -4.57 3.38
N CYS A 72 8.90 -3.43 4.04
CA CYS A 72 8.90 -2.14 3.36
C CYS A 72 9.74 -1.13 4.13
N SER A 73 10.23 -0.14 3.40
CA SER A 73 11.06 0.94 3.93
C SER A 73 10.53 2.26 3.44
N GLY A 74 10.53 3.27 4.29
CA GLY A 74 10.04 4.58 3.91
C GLY A 74 10.37 5.63 4.97
N THR A 75 9.79 6.82 4.79
CA THR A 75 9.92 7.91 5.75
C THR A 75 9.00 7.66 6.93
N LEU A 76 9.58 7.58 8.12
CA LEU A 76 8.82 7.34 9.34
C LEU A 76 8.27 8.66 9.88
N THR A 77 6.95 8.73 10.02
CA THR A 77 6.26 9.90 10.57
C THR A 77 5.17 9.46 11.54
N LEU A 78 4.74 10.38 12.40
CA LEU A 78 3.58 10.16 13.26
C LEU A 78 2.32 10.51 12.47
N ASP A 79 1.34 9.61 12.45
CA ASP A 79 0.08 9.87 11.78
C ASP A 79 -0.78 10.83 12.59
N GLU A 80 -0.91 12.06 12.11
CA GLU A 80 -1.64 13.12 12.83
C GLU A 80 -3.11 12.78 13.07
N TYR A 81 -3.73 12.13 12.11
CA TYR A 81 -5.13 11.71 12.25
C TYR A 81 -5.29 10.73 13.43
N SER A 82 -4.38 9.76 13.57
CA SER A 82 -4.43 8.79 14.65
C SER A 82 -4.23 9.44 16.03
N VAL A 83 -3.41 10.48 16.09
CA VAL A 83 -3.21 11.26 17.33
C VAL A 83 -4.51 11.93 17.74
N LYS A 84 -5.23 12.54 16.78
CA LYS A 84 -6.52 13.18 17.03
C LYS A 84 -7.59 12.18 17.49
N GLN A 85 -7.49 10.93 17.07
CA GLN A 85 -8.40 9.87 17.49
C GLN A 85 -8.04 9.24 18.83
N GLY A 86 -6.98 9.70 19.48
CA GLY A 86 -6.53 9.16 20.76
C GLY A 86 -5.81 7.83 20.69
N LYS A 87 -5.47 7.36 19.49
CA LYS A 87 -4.74 6.11 19.25
C LYS A 87 -3.56 6.37 18.34
N PRO A 88 -2.46 6.97 18.83
CA PRO A 88 -1.32 7.34 18.02
C PRO A 88 -0.76 6.13 17.25
N MET A 89 -0.45 6.35 16.00
CA MET A 89 0.08 5.32 15.09
C MET A 89 1.19 5.93 14.23
N MET A 90 2.26 5.19 14.06
CA MET A 90 3.33 5.58 13.14
C MET A 90 2.96 5.18 11.71
N ARG A 91 3.49 5.94 10.75
CA ARG A 91 3.28 5.63 9.33
C ARG A 91 4.59 5.71 8.56
N LEU A 92 4.67 4.93 7.51
CA LEU A 92 5.73 5.03 6.51
C LEU A 92 5.16 5.71 5.28
N ASP A 93 5.67 6.91 4.98
CA ASP A 93 5.31 7.65 3.78
C ASP A 93 6.28 7.34 2.65
N PHE A 94 5.76 7.35 1.42
CA PHE A 94 6.56 7.08 0.22
C PHE A 94 7.37 5.79 0.36
N ALA A 95 6.71 4.74 0.82
CA ALA A 95 7.38 3.48 1.09
C ALA A 95 7.74 2.74 -0.19
N SER A 96 8.81 1.97 -0.11
CA SER A 96 9.20 1.00 -1.12
C SER A 96 9.06 -0.39 -0.53
N ILE A 97 8.48 -1.31 -1.28
CA ILE A 97 8.34 -2.69 -0.84
C ILE A 97 9.59 -3.45 -1.25
N LEU A 98 10.35 -3.90 -0.26
CA LEU A 98 11.62 -4.59 -0.46
C LEU A 98 11.44 -6.10 -0.63
N ASP A 99 10.42 -6.66 0.00
CA ASP A 99 10.14 -8.10 -0.07
C ASP A 99 8.62 -8.28 0.06
N TYR A 100 8.07 -9.03 -0.87
CA TYR A 100 6.64 -9.37 -0.92
C TYR A 100 6.32 -10.67 -0.18
N GLY A 101 7.29 -11.26 0.50
CA GLY A 101 7.11 -12.52 1.23
C GLY A 101 6.79 -13.68 0.29
N ASN A 102 5.54 -14.11 0.30
CA ASN A 102 5.11 -15.25 -0.52
C ASN A 102 4.80 -14.90 -1.98
N ALA A 103 5.22 -13.72 -2.46
CA ALA A 103 4.96 -13.29 -3.83
C ALA A 103 5.47 -14.28 -4.88
N LYS A 104 6.53 -14.99 -4.60
CA LYS A 104 7.07 -16.02 -5.50
C LYS A 104 6.08 -17.15 -5.79
N THR A 105 5.09 -17.36 -4.93
CA THR A 105 4.03 -18.36 -5.19
C THR A 105 2.95 -17.82 -6.11
N GLY A 106 2.82 -16.49 -6.22
CA GLY A 106 1.84 -15.85 -7.08
C GLY A 106 2.29 -15.70 -8.53
N MET A 107 3.58 -15.84 -8.81
CA MET A 107 4.13 -15.58 -10.15
C MET A 107 4.81 -16.80 -10.78
N SER A 108 4.60 -17.97 -10.22
CA SER A 108 5.29 -19.19 -10.65
C SER A 108 4.73 -19.81 -11.94
N ASN A 109 3.55 -19.39 -12.40
CA ASN A 109 2.92 -19.97 -13.59
C ASN A 109 2.32 -18.88 -14.49
N ASN A 110 1.99 -19.26 -15.72
CA ASN A 110 1.46 -18.33 -16.72
C ASN A 110 0.08 -17.80 -16.35
N SER A 111 -0.72 -18.55 -15.62
CA SER A 111 -2.03 -18.13 -15.16
C SER A 111 -1.93 -16.93 -14.21
N ASP A 112 -0.98 -16.99 -13.28
CA ASP A 112 -0.75 -15.90 -12.34
C ASP A 112 -0.19 -14.67 -13.03
N LYS A 113 0.71 -14.87 -14.01
CA LYS A 113 1.23 -13.78 -14.84
C LYS A 113 0.11 -13.07 -15.58
N GLN A 114 -0.86 -13.83 -16.12
CA GLN A 114 -1.99 -13.27 -16.84
C GLN A 114 -2.90 -12.46 -15.91
N LYS A 115 -3.14 -12.94 -14.71
CA LYS A 115 -3.89 -12.18 -13.69
C LYS A 115 -3.20 -10.87 -13.37
N PHE A 116 -1.90 -10.89 -13.24
CA PHE A 116 -1.06 -9.72 -13.01
C PHE A 116 -1.27 -8.68 -14.12
N VAL A 117 -1.11 -9.10 -15.38
CA VAL A 117 -1.29 -8.21 -16.53
C VAL A 117 -2.70 -7.63 -16.56
N ASN A 118 -3.71 -8.45 -16.29
CA ASN A 118 -5.11 -8.02 -16.27
C ASN A 118 -5.37 -6.96 -15.19
N MET A 119 -4.75 -7.11 -14.03
CA MET A 119 -4.88 -6.13 -12.95
C MET A 119 -4.25 -4.78 -13.33
N ILE A 120 -3.08 -4.81 -13.97
CA ILE A 120 -2.42 -3.59 -14.46
C ILE A 120 -3.34 -2.89 -15.47
N GLU A 121 -3.85 -3.61 -16.44
CA GLU A 121 -4.73 -3.07 -17.48
C GLU A 121 -5.98 -2.44 -16.86
N LYS A 122 -6.61 -3.10 -15.90
CA LYS A 122 -7.77 -2.55 -15.20
C LYS A 122 -7.46 -1.25 -14.46
N MET A 123 -6.31 -1.17 -13.83
CA MET A 123 -5.91 0.05 -13.10
C MET A 123 -5.60 1.18 -14.06
N GLU A 124 -4.94 0.89 -15.18
CA GLU A 124 -4.66 1.88 -16.22
C GLU A 124 -5.97 2.36 -16.87
N ASP A 125 -6.89 1.45 -17.19
CA ASP A 125 -8.20 1.80 -17.73
C ASP A 125 -8.99 2.71 -16.78
N ALA A 126 -8.95 2.42 -15.49
CA ALA A 126 -9.61 3.25 -14.49
C ALA A 126 -8.99 4.66 -14.44
N LYS A 127 -7.66 4.77 -14.58
CA LYS A 127 -6.96 6.05 -14.68
C LYS A 127 -7.39 6.82 -15.93
N ASP A 128 -7.41 6.15 -17.08
CA ASP A 128 -7.76 6.76 -18.35
C ASP A 128 -9.21 7.25 -18.33
N LYS A 129 -10.13 6.46 -17.81
CA LYS A 129 -11.54 6.84 -17.66
C LYS A 129 -11.70 8.05 -16.75
N ALA A 130 -10.97 8.11 -15.66
CA ALA A 130 -11.00 9.26 -14.75
C ALA A 130 -10.49 10.52 -15.44
N THR A 131 -9.44 10.40 -16.26
CA THR A 131 -8.89 11.50 -17.05
C THR A 131 -9.89 11.96 -18.12
N GLU A 132 -10.52 11.03 -18.83
CA GLU A 132 -11.53 11.34 -19.85
C GLU A 132 -12.73 12.07 -19.25
N VAL A 133 -13.22 11.63 -18.11
CA VAL A 133 -14.34 12.29 -17.43
C VAL A 133 -13.99 13.73 -17.06
N LYS A 134 -12.79 13.97 -16.55
CA LYS A 134 -12.30 15.32 -16.22
C LYS A 134 -12.21 16.20 -17.48
N ALA A 135 -11.69 15.64 -18.57
CA ALA A 135 -11.57 16.37 -19.84
C ALA A 135 -12.96 16.73 -20.40
N LYS A 136 -13.92 15.82 -20.36
CA LYS A 136 -15.29 16.06 -20.81
C LYS A 136 -15.99 17.15 -19.97
N VAL A 137 -15.78 17.13 -18.66
CA VAL A 137 -16.34 18.16 -17.77
C VAL A 137 -15.74 19.51 -18.07
N ALA A 138 -14.42 19.59 -18.31
CA ALA A 138 -13.75 20.84 -18.67
C ALA A 138 -14.24 21.40 -20.01
N ASN A 139 -14.55 20.54 -20.99
CA ASN A 139 -15.02 20.95 -22.32
C ASN A 139 -16.48 21.37 -22.38
N LYS A 140 -17.28 21.11 -21.34
CA LYS A 140 -18.70 21.49 -21.28
C LYS A 140 -18.95 22.91 -20.78
N LYS A 141 -17.90 23.63 -20.49
CA LYS A 141 -17.99 25.04 -20.17
C LYS A 141 -17.81 25.87 -21.43
#